data_5e8676b51cddd39869d45f7445a67889
#
_entry.id   5e8676b51cddd39869d45f7445a67889
#
_cell.length_a   1.000
_cell.length_b   1.000
_cell.length_c   1.000
_cell.angle_alpha   90.00
_cell.angle_beta   90.00
_cell.angle_gamma   90.00
#
_symmetry.space_group_name_H-M   'P 1'
#
loop_
_entity.id
_entity.type
_entity.pdbx_description
1 polymer ?
#
loop_
_entity_poly.entity_id
_entity_poly.type
_entity_poly.pdbx_seq_one_letter_code
_entity_poly.pdbx_strand_id
1 'polypeptide(L)'
;IEGYHSDPFCVDLDGDGDLDILSGSSNGGVQWAENTAGKGKEITVKGFKSLISEGSREPIWANQKAGPAGSTRVWADDLNSDGKLDILMGDSTTINSPAKSLSMGKVFLAEKEWEEKMSIMRTEMQNPSEDSKDQSKLRNEYNKLSRSRSEFLTSERTGFVWLYLGK
;
A
#
# COMPACT_ATOMS: atom_id res chain seq x y z
N ILE A 1 14.58 -3.74 7.71
CA ILE A 1 13.41 -3.07 7.10
C ILE A 1 12.69 -4.11 6.28
N GLU A 2 11.43 -4.35 6.55
CA GLU A 2 10.58 -5.20 5.72
C GLU A 2 10.01 -4.39 4.55
N GLY A 3 9.96 -4.99 3.36
CA GLY A 3 9.50 -4.34 2.13
C GLY A 3 10.62 -3.72 1.30
N TYR A 4 10.22 -3.18 0.15
CA TYR A 4 11.08 -2.44 -0.78
C TYR A 4 10.81 -0.94 -0.65
N HIS A 5 11.73 -0.10 -1.10
CA HIS A 5 11.59 1.35 -1.09
C HIS A 5 11.32 1.93 0.31
N SER A 6 12.30 1.76 1.20
CA SER A 6 12.31 2.45 2.49
C SER A 6 12.44 3.95 2.31
N ASP A 7 11.78 4.71 3.18
CA ASP A 7 11.88 6.18 3.25
C ASP A 7 12.28 6.55 4.67
N PRO A 8 13.59 6.56 4.99
CA PRO A 8 14.08 6.76 6.33
C PRO A 8 13.99 8.23 6.75
N PHE A 9 13.65 8.44 8.02
CA PHE A 9 13.64 9.72 8.70
C PHE A 9 14.32 9.57 10.05
N CYS A 10 15.21 10.50 10.42
CA CYS A 10 15.95 10.46 11.68
C CYS A 10 15.36 11.46 12.66
N VAL A 11 15.06 10.99 13.87
CA VAL A 11 14.50 11.79 14.96
C VAL A 11 14.84 11.14 16.30
N ASP A 12 15.00 11.91 17.34
CA ASP A 12 15.09 11.43 18.73
C ASP A 12 13.67 11.06 19.18
N LEU A 13 13.27 9.81 18.94
CA LEU A 13 11.88 9.37 19.14
C LEU A 13 11.57 9.07 20.61
N ASP A 14 12.53 8.60 21.38
CA ASP A 14 12.37 8.24 22.78
C ASP A 14 12.87 9.30 23.76
N GLY A 15 13.47 10.38 23.25
CA GLY A 15 13.88 11.54 24.04
C GLY A 15 15.20 11.37 24.80
N ASP A 16 16.04 10.40 24.39
CA ASP A 16 17.31 10.12 25.06
C ASP A 16 18.48 10.99 24.57
N GLY A 17 18.25 11.80 23.55
CA GLY A 17 19.18 12.79 22.99
C GLY A 17 20.03 12.27 21.85
N ASP A 18 19.80 11.06 21.34
CA ASP A 18 20.40 10.56 20.10
C ASP A 18 19.33 10.37 19.00
N LEU A 19 19.74 10.16 17.76
CA LEU A 19 18.82 10.04 16.65
C LEU A 19 18.52 8.57 16.33
N ASP A 20 17.24 8.23 16.35
CA ASP A 20 16.67 7.00 15.90
C ASP A 20 16.37 7.01 14.39
N ILE A 21 15.98 5.87 13.85
CA ILE A 21 15.55 5.74 12.46
C ILE A 21 14.08 5.31 12.41
N LEU A 22 13.23 6.17 11.87
CA LEU A 22 11.90 5.82 11.40
C LEU A 22 11.97 5.46 9.93
N SER A 23 11.16 4.51 9.46
CA SER A 23 11.07 4.20 8.05
C SER A 23 9.67 3.79 7.66
N GLY A 24 9.13 4.46 6.64
CA GLY A 24 8.02 3.91 5.85
C GLY A 24 8.47 2.76 4.96
N SER A 25 7.55 2.03 4.37
CA SER A 25 7.85 0.92 3.48
C SER A 25 6.85 0.75 2.33
N SER A 26 7.23 -0.03 1.31
CA SER A 26 6.31 -0.41 0.23
C SER A 26 5.12 -1.23 0.72
N ASN A 27 5.29 -1.97 1.82
CA ASN A 27 4.23 -2.78 2.42
C ASN A 27 3.23 -1.94 3.24
N GLY A 28 3.59 -0.72 3.57
CA GLY A 28 2.81 0.15 4.47
C GLY A 28 3.37 0.17 5.89
N GLY A 29 2.65 0.86 6.77
CA GLY A 29 3.08 1.03 8.15
C GLY A 29 4.32 1.90 8.34
N VAL A 30 4.80 1.98 9.57
CA VAL A 30 6.04 2.65 9.96
C VAL A 30 6.83 1.72 10.86
N GLN A 31 8.11 1.59 10.59
CA GLN A 31 9.06 0.84 11.40
C GLN A 31 10.02 1.79 12.10
N TRP A 32 10.49 1.39 13.26
CA TRP A 32 11.44 2.13 14.08
C TRP A 32 12.63 1.26 14.46
N ALA A 33 13.82 1.79 14.31
CA ALA A 33 15.06 1.23 14.83
C ALA A 33 15.67 2.21 15.85
N GLU A 34 15.64 1.84 17.11
CA GLU A 34 16.17 2.61 18.23
C GLU A 34 17.70 2.62 18.18
N ASN A 35 18.29 3.80 18.26
CA ASN A 35 19.71 3.98 18.52
C ASN A 35 19.95 3.84 20.03
N THR A 36 20.95 3.11 20.44
CA THR A 36 21.27 2.86 21.85
C THR A 36 22.65 3.37 22.25
N ALA A 37 23.28 4.14 21.37
CA ALA A 37 24.65 4.59 21.60
C ALA A 37 24.72 5.72 22.62
N GLY A 38 23.71 6.58 22.67
CA GLY A 38 23.69 7.82 23.43
C GLY A 38 24.35 8.98 22.70
N LYS A 39 23.97 10.18 23.07
CA LYS A 39 24.31 11.44 22.40
C LYS A 39 25.80 11.58 22.08
N GLY A 40 26.09 11.83 20.80
CA GLY A 40 27.44 12.10 20.31
C GLY A 40 28.37 10.89 20.22
N LYS A 41 27.84 9.67 20.36
CA LYS A 41 28.59 8.43 20.14
C LYS A 41 28.34 7.86 18.75
N GLU A 42 29.12 6.84 18.39
CA GLU A 42 28.93 6.11 17.15
C GLU A 42 27.58 5.37 17.17
N ILE A 43 26.81 5.49 16.09
CA ILE A 43 25.45 4.95 15.98
C ILE A 43 25.44 3.45 16.19
N THR A 44 24.58 2.98 17.07
CA THR A 44 24.33 1.57 17.34
C THR A 44 22.82 1.33 17.38
N VAL A 45 22.24 0.91 16.25
CA VAL A 45 20.80 0.72 16.13
C VAL A 45 20.38 -0.72 16.44
N LYS A 46 19.25 -0.87 17.11
CA LYS A 46 18.54 -2.13 17.26
C LYS A 46 17.88 -2.57 15.96
N GLY A 47 17.42 -3.81 15.88
CA GLY A 47 16.59 -4.27 14.77
C GLY A 47 15.29 -3.47 14.65
N PHE A 48 14.83 -3.27 13.42
CA PHE A 48 13.56 -2.59 13.18
C PHE A 48 12.39 -3.32 13.83
N LYS A 49 11.49 -2.58 14.46
CA LYS A 49 10.22 -3.04 15.01
C LYS A 49 9.07 -2.21 14.44
N SER A 50 7.90 -2.80 14.34
CA SER A 50 6.71 -2.09 13.88
C SER A 50 6.27 -1.05 14.91
N LEU A 51 6.15 0.19 14.48
CA LEU A 51 5.58 1.31 15.24
C LEU A 51 4.12 1.55 14.84
N ILE A 52 3.85 1.54 13.55
CA ILE A 52 2.51 1.58 12.96
C ILE A 52 2.39 0.34 12.06
N SER A 53 1.37 -0.47 12.31
CA SER A 53 1.14 -1.70 11.56
C SER A 53 0.89 -1.42 10.07
N GLU A 54 1.26 -2.37 9.23
CA GLU A 54 0.91 -2.35 7.81
C GLU A 54 -0.61 -2.29 7.63
N GLY A 55 -1.05 -1.53 6.63
CA GLY A 55 -2.44 -1.47 6.22
C GLY A 55 -2.77 -2.45 5.11
N SER A 56 -4.02 -2.43 4.66
CA SER A 56 -4.43 -3.22 3.51
C SER A 56 -3.86 -2.63 2.21
N ARG A 57 -3.34 -3.49 1.34
CA ARG A 57 -2.90 -3.14 -0.02
C ARG A 57 -3.99 -3.34 -1.06
N GLU A 58 -5.11 -3.94 -0.64
CA GLU A 58 -6.25 -4.14 -1.52
C GLU A 58 -6.92 -2.81 -1.87
N PRO A 59 -7.37 -2.65 -3.10
CA PRO A 59 -8.14 -1.47 -3.49
C PRO A 59 -9.37 -1.30 -2.58
N ILE A 60 -9.62 -0.09 -2.15
CA ILE A 60 -10.81 0.24 -1.37
C ILE A 60 -11.93 0.72 -2.30
N TRP A 61 -13.18 0.51 -1.88
CA TRP A 61 -14.32 1.09 -2.57
C TRP A 61 -14.56 2.54 -2.11
N ALA A 62 -15.00 3.40 -3.01
CA ALA A 62 -15.22 4.82 -2.75
C ALA A 62 -16.18 5.12 -1.57
N ASN A 63 -16.99 4.16 -1.18
CA ASN A 63 -17.90 4.25 -0.03
C ASN A 63 -17.34 3.62 1.26
N GLN A 64 -16.12 3.12 1.25
CA GLN A 64 -15.44 2.55 2.41
C GLN A 64 -14.58 3.60 3.11
N LYS A 65 -14.41 3.43 4.42
CA LYS A 65 -13.40 4.21 5.15
C LYS A 65 -12.01 3.75 4.71
N ALA A 66 -11.18 4.72 4.32
CA ALA A 66 -9.77 4.46 4.11
C ALA A 66 -9.11 4.08 5.45
N GLY A 67 -8.06 3.30 5.36
CA GLY A 67 -7.08 3.03 6.42
C GLY A 67 -5.70 3.16 5.82
N PRO A 68 -4.64 3.20 6.62
CA PRO A 68 -3.27 3.22 6.09
C PRO A 68 -3.07 2.11 5.07
N ALA A 69 -2.42 2.44 3.95
CA ALA A 69 -2.18 1.52 2.85
C ALA A 69 -0.67 1.34 2.60
N GLY A 70 -0.27 1.00 1.38
CA GLY A 70 1.13 0.74 1.04
C GLY A 70 1.94 1.98 0.64
N SER A 71 3.22 1.78 0.39
CA SER A 71 4.15 2.82 -0.09
C SER A 71 4.19 4.03 0.83
N THR A 72 4.36 3.79 2.13
CA THR A 72 4.33 4.84 3.14
C THR A 72 5.60 5.66 3.18
N ARG A 73 5.42 6.94 3.52
CA ARG A 73 6.46 7.92 3.85
C ARG A 73 6.17 8.50 5.22
N VAL A 74 7.20 8.82 5.98
CA VAL A 74 7.05 9.23 7.37
C VAL A 74 7.78 10.52 7.65
N TRP A 75 7.17 11.32 8.52
CA TRP A 75 7.78 12.48 9.20
C TRP A 75 7.31 12.46 10.66
N ALA A 76 8.17 12.91 11.57
CA ALA A 76 7.84 13.09 12.97
C ALA A 76 8.25 14.50 13.44
N ASP A 77 7.34 15.18 14.12
CA ASP A 77 7.54 16.50 14.72
C ASP A 77 6.48 16.74 15.78
N ASP A 78 6.67 17.68 16.70
CA ASP A 78 5.64 18.15 17.63
C ASP A 78 4.70 19.14 16.92
N LEU A 79 3.70 18.59 16.22
CA LEU A 79 2.81 19.38 15.36
C LEU A 79 1.73 20.15 16.13
N ASN A 80 1.42 19.72 17.35
CA ASN A 80 0.39 20.33 18.19
C ASN A 80 0.98 21.15 19.35
N SER A 81 2.31 21.18 19.50
CA SER A 81 3.07 21.90 20.56
C SER A 81 2.76 21.40 21.98
N ASP A 82 2.53 20.08 22.13
CA ASP A 82 2.33 19.46 23.44
C ASP A 82 3.60 18.87 24.06
N GLY A 83 4.72 19.01 23.38
CA GLY A 83 6.03 18.52 23.81
C GLY A 83 6.30 17.06 23.47
N LYS A 84 5.45 16.42 22.67
CA LYS A 84 5.62 15.05 22.21
C LYS A 84 5.68 15.00 20.68
N LEU A 85 6.37 14.01 20.16
CA LEU A 85 6.44 13.83 18.73
C LEU A 85 5.16 13.19 18.17
N ASP A 86 4.58 13.85 17.19
CA ASP A 86 3.51 13.34 16.35
C ASP A 86 4.11 12.70 15.10
N ILE A 87 3.40 11.74 14.50
CA ILE A 87 3.82 11.10 13.26
C ILE A 87 2.85 11.45 12.13
N LEU A 88 3.38 12.07 11.08
CA LEU A 88 2.72 12.22 9.80
C LEU A 88 3.15 11.07 8.88
N MET A 89 2.16 10.33 8.37
CA MET A 89 2.40 9.24 7.44
C MET A 89 1.58 9.46 6.16
N GLY A 90 2.26 9.59 5.03
CA GLY A 90 1.64 9.53 3.70
C GLY A 90 1.59 8.10 3.19
N ASP A 91 0.56 7.75 2.43
CA ASP A 91 0.42 6.44 1.80
C ASP A 91 0.03 6.52 0.32
N SER A 92 -0.14 5.37 -0.30
CA SER A 92 -0.69 5.24 -1.66
C SER A 92 -1.66 4.06 -1.71
N THR A 93 -2.87 4.33 -2.20
CA THR A 93 -3.92 3.34 -2.36
C THR A 93 -4.62 3.48 -3.71
N THR A 94 -5.47 2.51 -4.03
CA THR A 94 -6.36 2.56 -5.20
C THR A 94 -7.80 2.61 -4.73
N ILE A 95 -8.56 3.57 -5.22
CA ILE A 95 -10.00 3.66 -5.00
C ILE A 95 -10.73 3.11 -6.20
N ASN A 96 -11.57 2.12 -5.95
CA ASN A 96 -12.49 1.56 -6.93
C ASN A 96 -13.85 2.24 -6.84
N SER A 97 -14.41 2.57 -7.99
CA SER A 97 -15.74 3.16 -8.13
C SER A 97 -16.50 2.46 -9.26
N PRO A 98 -17.82 2.32 -9.17
CA PRO A 98 -18.63 1.88 -10.29
C PRO A 98 -18.40 2.75 -11.51
N ALA A 99 -18.25 2.15 -12.70
CA ALA A 99 -18.32 2.91 -13.93
C ALA A 99 -19.69 3.58 -14.05
N LYS A 100 -19.75 4.69 -14.80
CA LYS A 100 -20.94 5.55 -14.90
C LYS A 100 -22.21 4.72 -15.11
N SER A 101 -23.24 5.03 -14.31
CA SER A 101 -24.59 4.47 -14.32
C SER A 101 -24.74 3.01 -13.82
N LEU A 102 -23.73 2.37 -13.30
CA LEU A 102 -23.87 1.04 -12.71
C LEU A 102 -24.11 1.12 -11.20
N SER A 103 -25.00 0.27 -10.69
CA SER A 103 -25.13 0.05 -9.24
C SER A 103 -24.02 -0.84 -8.72
N MET A 104 -23.67 -0.71 -7.43
CA MET A 104 -22.66 -1.55 -6.77
C MET A 104 -22.93 -3.05 -6.97
N GLY A 105 -24.19 -3.48 -6.84
CA GLY A 105 -24.54 -4.90 -7.03
C GLY A 105 -24.22 -5.40 -8.45
N LYS A 106 -24.47 -4.61 -9.48
CA LYS A 106 -24.10 -4.95 -10.87
C LYS A 106 -22.58 -5.03 -11.04
N VAL A 107 -21.84 -4.11 -10.43
CA VAL A 107 -20.38 -4.11 -10.49
C VAL A 107 -19.80 -5.35 -9.81
N PHE A 108 -20.28 -5.72 -8.62
CA PHE A 108 -19.83 -6.94 -7.93
C PHE A 108 -20.07 -8.21 -8.75
N LEU A 109 -21.22 -8.32 -9.41
CA LEU A 109 -21.50 -9.47 -10.29
C LEU A 109 -20.57 -9.48 -11.50
N ALA A 110 -20.39 -8.33 -12.16
CA ALA A 110 -19.51 -8.20 -13.32
C ALA A 110 -18.04 -8.47 -12.94
N GLU A 111 -17.59 -8.00 -11.78
CA GLU A 111 -16.22 -8.26 -11.29
C GLU A 111 -15.99 -9.73 -11.00
N LYS A 112 -16.95 -10.42 -10.36
CA LYS A 112 -16.87 -11.85 -10.11
C LYS A 112 -16.77 -12.65 -11.42
N GLU A 113 -17.63 -12.36 -12.39
CA GLU A 113 -17.57 -13.03 -13.71
C GLU A 113 -16.27 -12.72 -14.45
N TRP A 114 -15.76 -11.50 -14.33
CA TRP A 114 -14.50 -11.08 -14.93
C TRP A 114 -13.31 -11.83 -14.29
N GLU A 115 -13.28 -11.93 -12.97
CA GLU A 115 -12.22 -12.65 -12.24
C GLU A 115 -12.21 -14.14 -12.58
N GLU A 116 -13.39 -14.79 -12.68
CA GLU A 116 -13.51 -16.18 -13.11
C GLU A 116 -12.90 -16.38 -14.50
N LYS A 117 -13.26 -15.51 -15.47
CA LYS A 117 -12.71 -15.56 -16.83
C LYS A 117 -11.20 -15.30 -16.85
N MET A 118 -10.72 -14.31 -16.07
CA MET A 118 -9.30 -14.00 -15.95
C MET A 118 -8.51 -15.15 -15.33
N SER A 119 -9.06 -15.84 -14.34
CA SER A 119 -8.43 -16.99 -13.70
C SER A 119 -8.26 -18.15 -14.70
N ILE A 120 -9.30 -18.46 -15.48
CA ILE A 120 -9.22 -19.47 -16.54
C ILE A 120 -8.16 -19.10 -17.56
N MET A 121 -8.15 -17.86 -18.04
CA MET A 121 -7.21 -17.37 -19.03
C MET A 121 -5.76 -17.42 -18.52
N ARG A 122 -5.52 -17.06 -17.24
CA ARG A 122 -4.18 -17.17 -16.63
C ARG A 122 -3.71 -18.62 -16.57
N THR A 123 -4.58 -19.54 -16.20
CA THR A 123 -4.26 -20.96 -16.16
C THR A 123 -3.90 -21.48 -17.56
N GLU A 124 -4.64 -21.08 -18.58
CA GLU A 124 -4.38 -21.46 -19.95
C GLU A 124 -3.09 -20.84 -20.51
N MET A 125 -2.75 -19.63 -20.12
CA MET A 125 -1.45 -19.01 -20.45
C MET A 125 -0.26 -19.73 -19.79
N GLN A 126 -0.44 -20.29 -18.59
CA GLN A 126 0.59 -21.06 -17.88
C GLN A 126 0.74 -22.47 -18.44
N ASN A 127 -0.38 -23.11 -18.83
CA ASN A 127 -0.43 -24.46 -19.36
C ASN A 127 -1.30 -24.48 -20.63
N PRO A 128 -0.75 -24.04 -21.79
CA PRO A 128 -1.53 -23.94 -23.02
C PRO A 128 -2.04 -25.32 -23.44
N SER A 129 -3.35 -25.43 -23.71
CA SER A 129 -3.94 -26.62 -24.35
C SER A 129 -3.46 -26.81 -25.78
N GLU A 130 -3.67 -28.00 -26.37
CA GLU A 130 -3.24 -28.23 -27.76
C GLU A 130 -3.90 -27.28 -28.78
N ASP A 131 -5.13 -26.85 -28.48
CA ASP A 131 -5.88 -25.90 -29.31
C ASP A 131 -5.44 -24.44 -29.15
N SER A 132 -4.75 -24.10 -28.06
CA SER A 132 -4.27 -22.74 -27.73
C SER A 132 -2.77 -22.54 -27.99
N LYS A 133 -2.18 -23.27 -28.92
CA LYS A 133 -0.73 -23.14 -29.27
C LYS A 133 -0.36 -21.78 -29.88
N ASP A 134 -1.35 -20.98 -30.34
CA ASP A 134 -1.12 -19.61 -30.77
C ASP A 134 -1.08 -18.65 -29.57
N GLN A 135 0.11 -18.54 -28.96
CA GLN A 135 0.32 -17.66 -27.82
C GLN A 135 0.02 -16.18 -28.13
N SER A 136 0.09 -15.76 -29.38
CA SER A 136 -0.23 -14.39 -29.76
C SER A 136 -1.72 -14.13 -29.71
N LYS A 137 -2.54 -15.08 -30.11
CA LYS A 137 -3.99 -15.02 -30.00
C LYS A 137 -4.43 -15.02 -28.54
N LEU A 138 -3.90 -15.93 -27.75
CA LEU A 138 -4.21 -16.04 -26.31
C LEU A 138 -3.85 -14.75 -25.58
N ARG A 139 -2.68 -14.15 -25.88
CA ARG A 139 -2.27 -12.87 -25.32
C ARG A 139 -3.18 -11.72 -25.72
N ASN A 140 -3.67 -11.70 -26.96
CA ASN A 140 -4.61 -10.68 -27.42
C ASN A 140 -5.96 -10.81 -26.72
N GLU A 141 -6.47 -12.02 -26.51
CA GLU A 141 -7.69 -12.29 -25.75
C GLU A 141 -7.54 -11.88 -24.28
N TYR A 142 -6.41 -12.22 -23.65
CA TYR A 142 -6.09 -11.76 -22.29
C TYR A 142 -6.10 -10.24 -22.19
N ASN A 143 -5.44 -9.55 -23.12
CA ASN A 143 -5.40 -8.09 -23.13
C ASN A 143 -6.78 -7.47 -23.34
N LYS A 144 -7.61 -8.08 -24.20
CA LYS A 144 -9.00 -7.62 -24.43
C LYS A 144 -9.85 -7.82 -23.17
N LEU A 145 -9.76 -8.99 -22.53
CA LEU A 145 -10.47 -9.28 -21.29
C LEU A 145 -9.97 -8.38 -20.15
N SER A 146 -8.66 -8.15 -20.03
CA SER A 146 -8.08 -7.24 -19.03
C SER A 146 -8.64 -5.82 -19.15
N ARG A 147 -8.76 -5.31 -20.37
CA ARG A 147 -9.30 -3.97 -20.65
C ARG A 147 -10.79 -3.85 -20.38
N SER A 148 -11.57 -4.92 -20.55
CA SER A 148 -13.03 -4.89 -20.35
C SER A 148 -13.43 -4.59 -18.90
N ARG A 149 -12.51 -4.73 -17.93
CA ARG A 149 -12.75 -4.32 -16.54
C ARG A 149 -13.15 -2.85 -16.42
N SER A 150 -12.61 -1.98 -17.27
CA SER A 150 -12.96 -0.56 -17.28
C SER A 150 -14.41 -0.26 -17.74
N GLU A 151 -15.10 -1.22 -18.30
CA GLU A 151 -16.50 -1.06 -18.70
C GLU A 151 -17.46 -1.01 -17.49
N PHE A 152 -17.06 -1.65 -16.38
CA PHE A 152 -17.88 -1.70 -15.17
C PHE A 152 -17.21 -1.12 -13.93
N LEU A 153 -15.89 -0.93 -13.94
CA LEU A 153 -15.10 -0.45 -12.80
C LEU A 153 -14.12 0.65 -13.22
N THR A 154 -14.10 1.73 -12.47
CA THR A 154 -13.07 2.76 -12.55
C THR A 154 -12.16 2.62 -11.34
N SER A 155 -10.84 2.61 -11.57
CA SER A 155 -9.83 2.56 -10.51
C SER A 155 -8.98 3.83 -10.58
N GLU A 156 -8.88 4.53 -9.46
CA GLU A 156 -8.08 5.75 -9.33
C GLU A 156 -7.01 5.53 -8.27
N ARG A 157 -5.75 5.83 -8.63
CA ARG A 157 -4.66 5.82 -7.66
C ARG A 157 -4.63 7.16 -6.93
N THR A 158 -4.63 7.10 -5.62
CA THR A 158 -4.59 8.25 -4.72
C THR A 158 -3.72 7.95 -3.51
N GLY A 159 -3.67 8.87 -2.56
CA GLY A 159 -3.02 8.70 -1.26
C GLY A 159 -3.68 9.56 -0.21
N PHE A 160 -3.43 9.20 1.03
CA PHE A 160 -3.90 9.92 2.21
C PHE A 160 -2.71 10.33 3.07
N VAL A 161 -2.96 11.31 3.93
CA VAL A 161 -2.05 11.68 4.99
C VAL A 161 -2.73 11.38 6.32
N TRP A 162 -2.03 10.61 7.15
CA TRP A 162 -2.50 10.15 8.46
C TRP A 162 -1.69 10.87 9.53
N LEU A 163 -2.36 11.39 10.54
CA LEU A 163 -1.75 12.00 11.70
C LEU A 163 -1.96 11.09 12.92
N TYR A 164 -0.87 10.70 13.56
CA TYR A 164 -0.83 9.97 14.81
C TYR A 164 -0.26 10.86 15.89
N LEU A 165 -1.09 11.27 16.84
CA LEU A 165 -0.66 12.14 17.94
C LEU A 165 0.12 11.35 18.98
N GLY A 166 1.23 11.90 19.43
CA GLY A 166 2.03 11.42 20.55
C GLY A 166 1.20 11.35 21.85
N LYS A 167 1.48 10.37 22.70
CA LYS A 167 0.75 10.16 23.97
C LYS A 167 1.66 10.28 25.17
#